data_8dba7c711e174f5b21baceaac51c3f5d
#
_entry.id   8dba7c711e174f5b21baceaac51c3f5d
#
_cell.length_a   1.000
_cell.length_b   1.000
_cell.length_c   1.000
_cell.angle_alpha   90.00
_cell.angle_beta   90.00
_cell.angle_gamma   90.00
#
_symmetry.space_group_name_H-M   'P 1'
#
loop_
_entity.id
_entity.type
_entity.pdbx_description
1 polymer ?
#
loop_
_entity_poly.entity_id
_entity_poly.type
_entity_poly.pdbx_seq_one_letter_code
_entity_poly.pdbx_strand_id
1 'polypeptide(L)'
;MKDRKRTVSIVVMIIVIYIMVGILLPFLFKSIFLDLEKKDWAGFLGSYVGGILGGLGTLISVCITVKEGRDMQIENKKDTDQKILEDKKEREAERKEDQRLREQEKRRQFAEDIAPYVGKYITYISKYYYGCVMAEGIDKDLRWIKRELERNEGEILSLNKDIKSTEIAFGQRGQLMSQLEELLARKEKLEKRYNEKLKERERNSIECNRIEANECYFILKTKLFNITEANDMLHQMDVLHKEMFNHLESMSDDWLGENSKLFMEKYHKFKIEFEKEPF
;
A
#
# COMPACT_ATOMS: atom_id res chain seq x y z
N MET A 1 25.60 -13.29 -49.01
CA MET A 1 25.52 -13.45 -50.49
C MET A 1 26.88 -13.81 -51.14
N LYS A 2 28.03 -13.32 -50.71
CA LYS A 2 29.34 -13.57 -51.29
C LYS A 2 29.79 -15.03 -51.18
N ASP A 3 29.54 -15.71 -50.07
CA ASP A 3 29.90 -17.12 -49.86
C ASP A 3 29.05 -18.09 -50.68
N ARG A 4 27.78 -17.77 -50.93
CA ARG A 4 26.89 -18.61 -51.75
C ARG A 4 27.39 -18.71 -53.18
N LYS A 5 27.87 -17.57 -53.74
CA LYS A 5 28.45 -17.57 -55.10
C LYS A 5 29.72 -18.37 -55.19
N ARG A 6 30.55 -18.34 -54.12
CA ARG A 6 31.80 -19.14 -54.05
C ARG A 6 31.53 -20.66 -53.99
N THR A 7 30.56 -21.09 -53.12
CA THR A 7 30.23 -22.53 -53.03
C THR A 7 29.63 -23.07 -54.32
N VAL A 8 28.73 -22.33 -54.99
CA VAL A 8 28.17 -22.72 -56.27
C VAL A 8 29.25 -22.79 -57.34
N SER A 9 30.19 -21.83 -57.37
CA SER A 9 31.31 -21.83 -58.34
C SER A 9 32.23 -23.04 -58.11
N ILE A 10 32.52 -23.42 -56.89
CA ILE A 10 33.35 -24.62 -56.58
C ILE A 10 32.66 -25.89 -57.03
N VAL A 11 31.35 -26.04 -56.74
CA VAL A 11 30.59 -27.23 -57.18
C VAL A 11 30.53 -27.33 -58.68
N VAL A 12 30.27 -26.24 -59.39
CA VAL A 12 30.25 -26.19 -60.86
C VAL A 12 31.67 -26.57 -61.41
N MET A 13 32.74 -26.05 -60.81
CA MET A 13 34.10 -26.38 -61.20
C MET A 13 34.43 -27.85 -61.01
N ILE A 14 34.00 -28.45 -59.89
CA ILE A 14 34.17 -29.91 -59.65
C ILE A 14 33.41 -30.73 -60.69
N ILE A 15 32.20 -30.36 -61.02
CA ILE A 15 31.37 -31.03 -62.05
C ILE A 15 32.05 -30.94 -63.39
N VAL A 16 32.57 -29.74 -63.80
CA VAL A 16 33.27 -29.55 -65.06
C VAL A 16 34.56 -30.42 -65.12
N ILE A 17 35.33 -30.42 -64.03
CA ILE A 17 36.57 -31.25 -63.95
C ILE A 17 36.18 -32.74 -64.07
N TYR A 18 35.14 -33.19 -63.39
CA TYR A 18 34.68 -34.55 -63.45
C TYR A 18 34.24 -35.00 -64.87
N ILE A 19 33.51 -34.11 -65.54
CA ILE A 19 33.11 -34.34 -66.98
C ILE A 19 34.34 -34.38 -67.87
N MET A 20 35.28 -33.41 -67.72
CA MET A 20 36.48 -33.34 -68.50
C MET A 20 37.36 -34.60 -68.32
N VAL A 21 37.59 -35.05 -67.05
CA VAL A 21 38.31 -36.27 -66.75
C VAL A 21 37.51 -37.46 -67.32
N GLY A 22 36.19 -37.47 -67.17
CA GLY A 22 35.31 -38.53 -67.72
C GLY A 22 35.37 -38.68 -69.25
N ILE A 23 35.59 -37.59 -70.00
CA ILE A 23 35.73 -37.62 -71.47
C ILE A 23 37.12 -37.90 -71.87
N LEU A 24 38.17 -37.29 -71.23
CA LEU A 24 39.57 -37.43 -71.57
C LEU A 24 40.15 -38.81 -71.25
N LEU A 25 39.75 -39.45 -70.14
CA LEU A 25 40.27 -40.73 -69.71
C LEU A 25 40.03 -41.81 -70.72
N PRO A 26 38.90 -42.03 -71.34
CA PRO A 26 38.70 -43.01 -72.39
C PRO A 26 39.53 -42.74 -73.63
N PHE A 27 39.74 -41.47 -73.98
CA PHE A 27 40.60 -41.11 -75.11
C PHE A 27 42.09 -41.40 -74.90
N LEU A 28 42.57 -41.13 -73.69
CA LEU A 28 43.96 -41.47 -73.28
C LEU A 28 44.20 -42.98 -73.21
N PHE A 29 43.20 -43.70 -72.74
CA PHE A 29 43.32 -45.18 -72.65
C PHE A 29 43.10 -45.87 -73.96
N LYS A 30 42.46 -45.25 -74.97
CA LYS A 30 42.31 -45.78 -76.32
C LYS A 30 43.69 -46.11 -76.95
N SER A 31 44.72 -45.35 -76.62
CA SER A 31 46.11 -45.58 -77.11
C SER A 31 46.75 -46.77 -76.43
N ILE A 32 46.31 -47.21 -75.25
CA ILE A 32 46.95 -48.28 -74.48
C ILE A 32 46.23 -49.64 -74.74
N PHE A 33 44.93 -49.60 -75.09
CA PHE A 33 44.11 -50.79 -75.24
C PHE A 33 43.71 -51.03 -76.72
N LEU A 34 44.71 -50.94 -77.60
CA LEU A 34 44.55 -51.15 -79.04
C LEU A 34 44.17 -52.61 -79.46
N ASP A 35 44.13 -53.54 -78.53
CA ASP A 35 43.87 -54.98 -78.81
C ASP A 35 42.51 -55.47 -78.29
N LEU A 36 41.60 -54.61 -77.83
CA LEU A 36 40.27 -55.00 -77.37
C LEU A 36 39.27 -55.07 -78.48
N GLU A 37 38.49 -56.22 -78.55
CA GLU A 37 37.41 -56.38 -79.53
C GLU A 37 36.37 -55.27 -79.31
N LYS A 38 35.72 -54.76 -80.38
CA LYS A 38 34.74 -53.66 -80.38
C LYS A 38 33.58 -53.88 -79.37
N LYS A 39 33.29 -55.13 -79.04
CA LYS A 39 32.22 -55.54 -78.13
C LYS A 39 32.58 -55.22 -76.66
N ASP A 40 33.78 -55.49 -76.26
CA ASP A 40 34.25 -55.20 -74.88
C ASP A 40 34.44 -53.76 -74.62
N TRP A 41 34.81 -52.97 -75.63
CA TRP A 41 34.88 -51.53 -75.54
C TRP A 41 33.46 -50.86 -75.31
N ALA A 42 32.39 -51.37 -75.96
CA ALA A 42 31.04 -50.88 -75.74
C ALA A 42 30.53 -51.16 -74.32
N GLY A 43 30.86 -52.33 -73.76
CA GLY A 43 30.59 -52.70 -72.35
C GLY A 43 31.25 -51.78 -71.34
N PHE A 44 32.58 -51.54 -71.59
CA PHE A 44 33.34 -50.62 -70.75
C PHE A 44 32.80 -49.19 -70.77
N LEU A 45 32.49 -48.66 -71.95
CA LEU A 45 31.92 -47.34 -72.12
C LEU A 45 30.53 -47.23 -71.42
N GLY A 46 29.72 -48.24 -71.57
CA GLY A 46 28.39 -48.28 -70.91
C GLY A 46 28.49 -48.25 -69.41
N SER A 47 29.36 -49.03 -68.81
CA SER A 47 29.63 -49.04 -67.36
C SER A 47 30.25 -47.71 -66.89
N TYR A 48 31.14 -47.18 -67.66
CA TYR A 48 31.84 -45.92 -67.32
C TYR A 48 30.86 -44.72 -67.38
N VAL A 49 30.11 -44.58 -68.44
CA VAL A 49 29.07 -43.54 -68.57
C VAL A 49 27.98 -43.75 -67.52
N GLY A 50 27.56 -44.97 -67.24
CA GLY A 50 26.60 -45.24 -66.17
C GLY A 50 27.10 -44.85 -64.81
N GLY A 51 28.40 -45.10 -64.52
CA GLY A 51 29.01 -44.65 -63.24
C GLY A 51 29.09 -43.17 -63.10
N ILE A 52 29.42 -42.46 -64.20
CA ILE A 52 29.42 -40.95 -64.19
C ILE A 52 28.03 -40.41 -63.97
N LEU A 53 27.06 -40.90 -64.70
CA LEU A 53 25.67 -40.44 -64.56
C LEU A 53 25.08 -40.73 -63.16
N GLY A 54 25.36 -41.94 -62.65
CA GLY A 54 24.95 -42.29 -61.27
C GLY A 54 25.62 -41.39 -60.23
N GLY A 55 26.91 -41.14 -60.36
CA GLY A 55 27.64 -40.21 -59.50
C GLY A 55 27.14 -38.77 -59.50
N LEU A 56 26.84 -38.26 -60.74
CA LEU A 56 26.22 -36.94 -60.86
C LEU A 56 24.80 -36.89 -60.26
N GLY A 57 24.01 -37.92 -60.46
CA GLY A 57 22.65 -37.99 -59.85
C GLY A 57 22.74 -37.92 -58.32
N THR A 58 23.69 -38.67 -57.74
CA THR A 58 23.91 -38.64 -56.29
C THR A 58 24.36 -37.27 -55.77
N LEU A 59 25.31 -36.63 -56.50
CA LEU A 59 25.79 -35.29 -56.17
C LEU A 59 24.67 -34.24 -56.23
N ILE A 60 23.83 -34.27 -57.22
CA ILE A 60 22.68 -33.36 -57.35
C ILE A 60 21.68 -33.61 -56.21
N SER A 61 21.37 -34.85 -55.88
CA SER A 61 20.49 -35.20 -54.75
C SER A 61 21.03 -34.66 -53.42
N VAL A 62 22.30 -34.86 -53.12
CA VAL A 62 22.94 -34.32 -51.91
C VAL A 62 22.89 -32.79 -51.87
N CYS A 63 23.15 -32.12 -52.98
CA CYS A 63 23.04 -30.65 -53.07
C CYS A 63 21.65 -30.14 -52.78
N ILE A 64 20.61 -30.80 -53.30
CA ILE A 64 19.20 -30.47 -53.01
C ILE A 64 18.87 -30.70 -51.57
N THR A 65 19.20 -31.85 -50.99
CA THR A 65 18.92 -32.18 -49.58
C THR A 65 19.63 -31.20 -48.61
N VAL A 66 20.90 -30.84 -48.88
CA VAL A 66 21.61 -29.86 -48.06
C VAL A 66 20.99 -28.48 -48.15
N LYS A 67 20.51 -28.09 -49.33
CA LYS A 67 19.81 -26.80 -49.51
C LYS A 67 18.51 -26.77 -48.75
N GLU A 68 17.67 -27.78 -48.91
CA GLU A 68 16.38 -27.90 -48.21
C GLU A 68 16.56 -27.94 -46.67
N GLY A 69 17.55 -28.70 -46.19
CA GLY A 69 17.90 -28.74 -44.78
C GLY A 69 18.35 -27.41 -44.23
N ARG A 70 19.09 -26.59 -44.99
CA ARG A 70 19.42 -25.22 -44.58
C ARG A 70 18.24 -24.27 -44.56
N ASP A 71 17.40 -24.36 -45.58
CA ASP A 71 16.22 -23.49 -45.64
C ASP A 71 15.23 -23.79 -44.48
N MET A 72 15.00 -25.08 -44.16
CA MET A 72 14.25 -25.50 -42.95
C MET A 72 14.89 -25.04 -41.64
N GLN A 73 16.25 -25.12 -41.52
CA GLN A 73 16.93 -24.63 -40.32
C GLN A 73 16.76 -23.10 -40.11
N ILE A 74 16.80 -22.34 -41.21
CA ILE A 74 16.61 -20.88 -41.17
C ILE A 74 15.18 -20.54 -40.77
N GLU A 75 14.17 -21.27 -41.29
CA GLU A 75 12.78 -21.09 -40.98
C GLU A 75 12.50 -21.46 -39.51
N ASN A 76 12.93 -22.63 -39.07
CA ASN A 76 12.81 -23.07 -37.66
C ASN A 76 13.49 -22.12 -36.68
N LYS A 77 14.64 -21.53 -37.07
CA LYS A 77 15.30 -20.51 -36.23
C LYS A 77 14.48 -19.24 -36.12
N LYS A 78 13.88 -18.76 -37.24
CA LYS A 78 13.01 -17.59 -37.22
C LYS A 78 11.77 -17.80 -36.32
N ASP A 79 11.13 -18.96 -36.47
CA ASP A 79 9.97 -19.31 -35.65
C ASP A 79 10.32 -19.43 -34.18
N THR A 80 11.48 -20.01 -33.87
CA THR A 80 11.98 -20.09 -32.49
C THR A 80 12.29 -18.71 -31.91
N ASP A 81 12.99 -17.86 -32.67
CA ASP A 81 13.31 -16.50 -32.26
C ASP A 81 12.04 -15.65 -32.05
N GLN A 82 11.02 -15.85 -32.90
CA GLN A 82 9.75 -15.18 -32.77
C GLN A 82 8.98 -15.64 -31.51
N LYS A 83 8.90 -16.95 -31.25
CA LYS A 83 8.31 -17.49 -30.01
C LYS A 83 9.01 -17.00 -28.75
N ILE A 84 10.35 -16.97 -28.75
CA ILE A 84 11.13 -16.43 -27.64
C ILE A 84 10.80 -14.94 -27.38
N LEU A 85 10.59 -14.17 -28.45
CA LEU A 85 10.22 -12.76 -28.33
C LEU A 85 8.81 -12.59 -27.76
N GLU A 86 7.85 -13.42 -28.19
CA GLU A 86 6.49 -13.44 -27.70
C GLU A 86 6.44 -13.85 -26.21
N ASP A 87 7.12 -14.94 -25.84
CA ASP A 87 7.26 -15.39 -24.44
C ASP A 87 7.86 -14.32 -23.53
N LYS A 88 8.88 -13.58 -24.04
CA LYS A 88 9.47 -12.47 -23.27
C LYS A 88 8.48 -11.35 -23.03
N LYS A 89 7.72 -10.97 -24.04
CA LYS A 89 6.69 -9.91 -23.91
C LYS A 89 5.60 -10.33 -22.92
N GLU A 90 5.15 -11.56 -22.99
CA GLU A 90 4.14 -12.12 -22.09
C GLU A 90 4.64 -12.12 -20.63
N ARG A 91 5.85 -12.63 -20.38
CA ARG A 91 6.47 -12.61 -19.04
C ARG A 91 6.72 -11.20 -18.50
N GLU A 92 7.05 -10.24 -19.38
CA GLU A 92 7.17 -8.83 -18.97
C GLU A 92 5.81 -8.22 -18.61
N ALA A 93 4.76 -8.55 -19.35
CA ALA A 93 3.39 -8.14 -19.04
C ALA A 93 2.91 -8.74 -17.70
N GLU A 94 3.11 -10.04 -17.49
CA GLU A 94 2.79 -10.72 -16.23
C GLU A 94 3.55 -10.10 -15.03
N ARG A 95 4.84 -9.82 -15.19
CA ARG A 95 5.64 -9.18 -14.12
C ARG A 95 5.13 -7.79 -13.77
N LYS A 96 4.72 -7.00 -14.76
CA LYS A 96 4.14 -5.67 -14.54
C LYS A 96 2.81 -5.76 -13.81
N GLU A 97 1.96 -6.70 -14.19
CA GLU A 97 0.68 -6.94 -13.53
C GLU A 97 0.87 -7.42 -12.08
N ASP A 98 1.80 -8.37 -11.84
CA ASP A 98 2.15 -8.81 -10.49
C ASP A 98 2.69 -7.67 -9.61
N GLN A 99 3.52 -6.80 -10.17
CA GLN A 99 4.02 -5.63 -9.45
C GLN A 99 2.87 -4.69 -9.08
N ARG A 100 1.98 -4.41 -10.01
CA ARG A 100 0.80 -3.58 -9.82
C ARG A 100 -0.11 -4.13 -8.71
N LEU A 101 -0.40 -5.43 -8.74
CA LEU A 101 -1.21 -6.09 -7.71
C LEU A 101 -0.55 -6.01 -6.32
N ARG A 102 0.76 -6.22 -6.24
CA ARG A 102 1.52 -6.09 -4.98
C ARG A 102 1.53 -4.66 -4.45
N GLU A 103 1.63 -3.66 -5.31
CA GLU A 103 1.56 -2.26 -4.91
C GLU A 103 0.16 -1.88 -4.40
N GLN A 104 -0.87 -2.35 -5.08
CA GLN A 104 -2.27 -2.16 -4.67
C GLN A 104 -2.53 -2.81 -3.29
N GLU A 105 -2.07 -4.04 -3.08
CA GLU A 105 -2.21 -4.72 -1.79
C GLU A 105 -1.47 -3.99 -0.66
N LYS A 106 -0.25 -3.49 -0.91
CA LYS A 106 0.49 -2.67 0.06
C LYS A 106 -0.25 -1.37 0.42
N ARG A 107 -0.85 -0.70 -0.56
CA ARG A 107 -1.65 0.50 -0.33
C ARG A 107 -2.89 0.19 0.50
N ARG A 108 -3.58 -0.91 0.19
CA ARG A 108 -4.72 -1.36 0.96
C ARG A 108 -4.34 -1.68 2.41
N GLN A 109 -3.27 -2.46 2.63
CA GLN A 109 -2.75 -2.76 3.97
C GLN A 109 -2.39 -1.50 4.73
N PHE A 110 -1.73 -0.54 4.08
CA PHE A 110 -1.42 0.75 4.70
C PHE A 110 -2.67 1.52 5.12
N ALA A 111 -3.71 1.58 4.26
CA ALA A 111 -4.98 2.23 4.58
C ALA A 111 -5.70 1.53 5.75
N GLU A 112 -5.63 0.20 5.84
CA GLU A 112 -6.14 -0.58 6.96
C GLU A 112 -5.34 -0.32 8.26
N ASP A 113 -4.01 -0.18 8.17
CA ASP A 113 -3.13 0.10 9.31
C ASP A 113 -3.34 1.47 9.94
N ILE A 114 -3.75 2.48 9.17
CA ILE A 114 -4.04 3.81 9.71
C ILE A 114 -5.47 3.96 10.25
N ALA A 115 -6.41 3.14 9.81
CA ALA A 115 -7.81 3.23 10.20
C ALA A 115 -8.04 3.24 11.73
N PRO A 116 -7.37 2.40 12.54
CA PRO A 116 -7.49 2.43 13.98
C PRO A 116 -7.07 3.76 14.60
N TYR A 117 -6.04 4.40 14.07
CA TYR A 117 -5.56 5.70 14.58
C TYR A 117 -6.54 6.83 14.25
N VAL A 118 -7.17 6.79 13.07
CA VAL A 118 -8.23 7.73 12.69
C VAL A 118 -9.42 7.62 13.65
N GLY A 119 -9.90 6.40 13.91
CA GLY A 119 -11.00 6.15 14.83
C GLY A 119 -10.66 6.55 16.27
N LYS A 120 -9.46 6.23 16.75
CA LYS A 120 -8.97 6.63 18.06
C LYS A 120 -8.85 8.15 18.19
N TYR A 121 -8.30 8.82 17.18
CA TYR A 121 -8.15 10.27 17.18
C TYR A 121 -9.50 10.97 17.41
N ILE A 122 -10.51 10.65 16.63
CA ILE A 122 -11.87 11.24 16.79
C ILE A 122 -12.45 10.90 18.16
N THR A 123 -12.29 9.65 18.61
CA THR A 123 -12.79 9.21 19.92
C THR A 123 -12.17 10.02 21.06
N TYR A 124 -10.84 10.19 21.04
CA TYR A 124 -10.16 10.89 22.13
C TYR A 124 -10.36 12.41 22.08
N ILE A 125 -10.47 13.00 20.88
CA ILE A 125 -10.87 14.41 20.75
C ILE A 125 -12.26 14.63 21.35
N SER A 126 -13.23 13.80 21.02
CA SER A 126 -14.59 13.89 21.56
C SER A 126 -14.59 13.71 23.10
N LYS A 127 -13.88 12.69 23.60
CA LYS A 127 -13.75 12.46 25.04
C LYS A 127 -13.05 13.63 25.76
N TYR A 128 -12.04 14.21 25.15
CA TYR A 128 -11.37 15.39 25.69
C TYR A 128 -12.33 16.58 25.79
N TYR A 129 -13.05 16.89 24.71
CA TYR A 129 -14.02 17.98 24.68
C TYR A 129 -15.10 17.80 25.75
N TYR A 130 -15.82 16.67 25.74
CA TYR A 130 -16.86 16.40 26.74
C TYR A 130 -16.31 16.34 28.16
N GLY A 131 -15.09 15.83 28.32
CA GLY A 131 -14.40 15.86 29.61
C GLY A 131 -14.18 17.27 30.14
N CYS A 132 -13.77 18.20 29.27
CA CYS A 132 -13.59 19.61 29.64
C CYS A 132 -14.93 20.29 29.96
N VAL A 133 -15.97 20.06 29.15
CA VAL A 133 -17.33 20.61 29.41
C VAL A 133 -17.87 20.09 30.77
N MET A 134 -17.71 18.80 31.05
CA MET A 134 -18.11 18.23 32.33
C MET A 134 -17.31 18.80 33.50
N ALA A 135 -15.98 18.97 33.34
CA ALA A 135 -15.14 19.55 34.38
C ALA A 135 -15.53 20.99 34.70
N GLU A 136 -15.88 21.81 33.70
CA GLU A 136 -16.36 23.17 33.92
C GLU A 136 -17.68 23.17 34.73
N GLY A 137 -18.61 22.24 34.42
CA GLY A 137 -19.83 22.04 35.20
C GLY A 137 -19.53 21.66 36.64
N ILE A 138 -18.63 20.70 36.87
CA ILE A 138 -18.20 20.26 38.21
C ILE A 138 -17.56 21.43 38.96
N ASP A 139 -16.70 22.22 38.32
CA ASP A 139 -16.04 23.37 38.93
C ASP A 139 -17.05 24.48 39.32
N LYS A 140 -18.11 24.68 38.53
CA LYS A 140 -19.23 25.56 38.90
C LYS A 140 -19.94 25.04 40.14
N ASP A 141 -20.25 23.75 40.20
CA ASP A 141 -20.87 23.10 41.36
C ASP A 141 -19.97 23.23 42.61
N LEU A 142 -18.67 22.95 42.49
CA LEU A 142 -17.72 23.07 43.59
C LEU A 142 -17.62 24.48 44.12
N ARG A 143 -17.59 25.50 43.25
CA ARG A 143 -17.59 26.92 43.66
C ARG A 143 -18.88 27.29 44.39
N TRP A 144 -20.03 26.76 43.94
CA TRP A 144 -21.32 27.00 44.62
C TRP A 144 -21.35 26.33 45.99
N ILE A 145 -20.96 25.03 46.11
CA ILE A 145 -20.94 24.30 47.38
C ILE A 145 -20.00 24.99 48.38
N LYS A 146 -18.82 25.43 47.90
CA LYS A 146 -17.87 26.15 48.75
C LYS A 146 -18.48 27.44 49.35
N ARG A 147 -19.16 28.24 48.53
CA ARG A 147 -19.84 29.47 49.00
C ARG A 147 -20.94 29.16 50.01
N GLU A 148 -21.70 28.07 49.81
CA GLU A 148 -22.73 27.64 50.79
C GLU A 148 -22.12 27.16 52.07
N LEU A 149 -20.99 26.46 52.05
CA LEU A 149 -20.22 26.07 53.23
C LEU A 149 -19.74 27.28 54.02
N GLU A 150 -19.15 28.27 53.34
CA GLU A 150 -18.66 29.52 53.97
C GLU A 150 -19.82 30.27 54.64
N ARG A 151 -21.01 30.35 53.96
CA ARG A 151 -22.20 30.94 54.56
C ARG A 151 -22.68 30.19 55.76
N ASN A 152 -22.82 28.88 55.70
CA ASN A 152 -23.26 28.03 56.79
C ASN A 152 -22.32 28.09 57.96
N GLU A 153 -21.00 28.15 57.76
CA GLU A 153 -20.02 28.37 58.81
C GLU A 153 -20.18 29.71 59.49
N GLY A 154 -20.46 30.79 58.73
CA GLY A 154 -20.75 32.09 59.30
C GLY A 154 -22.01 32.08 60.14
N GLU A 155 -23.07 31.39 59.71
CA GLU A 155 -24.32 31.23 60.48
C GLU A 155 -24.07 30.43 61.78
N ILE A 156 -23.32 29.34 61.73
CA ILE A 156 -22.91 28.52 62.88
C ILE A 156 -22.12 29.40 63.90
N LEU A 157 -21.16 30.20 63.42
CA LEU A 157 -20.37 31.05 64.29
C LEU A 157 -21.22 32.12 64.99
N SER A 158 -22.14 32.76 64.25
CA SER A 158 -23.10 33.71 64.80
C SER A 158 -23.98 33.08 65.88
N LEU A 159 -24.57 31.95 65.55
CA LEU A 159 -25.46 31.21 66.43
C LEU A 159 -24.77 30.73 67.72
N ASN A 160 -23.52 30.22 67.61
CA ASN A 160 -22.68 29.85 68.73
C ASN A 160 -22.37 31.06 69.66
N LYS A 161 -22.17 32.23 69.09
CA LYS A 161 -21.97 33.46 69.83
C LYS A 161 -23.24 33.84 70.62
N ASP A 162 -24.38 33.74 69.95
CA ASP A 162 -25.68 34.01 70.57
C ASP A 162 -25.98 33.03 71.73
N ILE A 163 -25.76 31.73 71.55
CA ILE A 163 -25.95 30.71 72.56
C ILE A 163 -25.07 30.92 73.79
N LYS A 164 -23.85 31.47 73.62
CA LYS A 164 -22.89 31.79 74.68
C LYS A 164 -23.27 33.11 75.43
N SER A 165 -24.15 33.90 74.90
CA SER A 165 -24.62 35.13 75.58
C SER A 165 -25.36 34.75 76.86
N THR A 166 -25.02 35.47 77.95
CA THR A 166 -25.57 35.21 79.31
C THR A 166 -27.02 35.66 79.49
N GLU A 167 -27.62 36.41 78.57
CA GLU A 167 -28.91 37.07 78.68
C GLU A 167 -30.09 36.25 78.06
N ILE A 168 -29.87 35.05 77.58
CA ILE A 168 -30.92 34.27 76.87
C ILE A 168 -31.84 33.55 77.83
N ALA A 169 -33.13 33.71 77.65
CA ALA A 169 -34.17 32.97 78.37
C ALA A 169 -34.06 31.44 78.06
N PHE A 170 -34.29 30.56 79.07
CA PHE A 170 -34.10 29.13 78.97
C PHE A 170 -34.84 28.47 77.78
N GLY A 171 -36.05 28.92 77.40
CA GLY A 171 -36.81 28.42 76.25
C GLY A 171 -36.23 28.80 74.90
N GLN A 172 -35.60 29.98 74.79
CA GLN A 172 -34.92 30.41 73.57
C GLN A 172 -33.62 29.65 73.30
N ARG A 173 -32.93 29.22 74.37
CA ARG A 173 -31.69 28.45 74.24
C ARG A 173 -31.92 27.10 73.58
N GLY A 174 -33.06 26.45 73.90
CA GLY A 174 -33.46 25.18 73.25
C GLY A 174 -33.69 25.32 71.74
N GLN A 175 -34.34 26.40 71.32
CA GLN A 175 -34.57 26.70 69.92
C GLN A 175 -33.26 26.97 69.17
N LEU A 176 -32.36 27.76 69.76
CA LEU A 176 -31.03 28.04 69.18
C LEU A 176 -30.18 26.77 69.04
N MET A 177 -30.23 25.87 70.04
CA MET A 177 -29.56 24.58 69.94
C MET A 177 -30.09 23.69 68.83
N SER A 178 -31.43 23.63 68.65
CA SER A 178 -32.03 22.89 67.53
C SER A 178 -31.64 23.47 66.19
N GLN A 179 -31.59 24.80 66.05
CA GLN A 179 -31.09 25.46 64.84
C GLN A 179 -29.60 25.16 64.57
N LEU A 180 -28.77 25.11 65.64
CA LEU A 180 -27.38 24.75 65.48
C LEU A 180 -27.20 23.31 64.99
N GLU A 181 -27.96 22.35 65.53
CA GLU A 181 -27.97 20.96 65.07
C GLU A 181 -28.37 20.87 63.60
N GLU A 182 -29.37 21.60 63.15
CA GLU A 182 -29.79 21.67 61.76
C GLU A 182 -28.68 22.23 60.84
N LEU A 183 -28.01 23.31 61.23
CA LEU A 183 -26.88 23.90 60.47
C LEU A 183 -25.69 22.96 60.44
N LEU A 184 -25.39 22.24 61.53
CA LEU A 184 -24.29 21.22 61.53
C LEU A 184 -24.62 20.08 60.58
N ALA A 185 -25.83 19.55 60.59
CA ALA A 185 -26.27 18.51 59.69
C ALA A 185 -26.22 18.98 58.20
N ARG A 186 -26.58 20.27 57.94
CA ARG A 186 -26.43 20.87 56.61
C ARG A 186 -24.97 20.97 56.19
N LYS A 187 -24.06 21.35 57.10
CA LYS A 187 -22.63 21.43 56.84
C LYS A 187 -22.07 20.06 56.43
N GLU A 188 -22.38 19.03 57.22
CA GLU A 188 -21.93 17.65 56.91
C GLU A 188 -22.42 17.17 55.54
N LYS A 189 -23.67 17.45 55.20
CA LYS A 189 -24.26 17.13 53.87
C LYS A 189 -23.55 17.85 52.75
N LEU A 190 -23.21 19.15 52.93
CA LEU A 190 -22.47 19.95 51.94
C LEU A 190 -21.03 19.46 51.79
N GLU A 191 -20.33 19.14 52.86
CA GLU A 191 -18.97 18.58 52.82
C GLU A 191 -18.95 17.23 52.11
N LYS A 192 -19.93 16.37 52.39
CA LYS A 192 -20.03 15.07 51.69
C LYS A 192 -20.22 15.31 50.18
N ARG A 193 -21.12 16.20 49.80
CA ARG A 193 -21.37 16.55 48.38
C ARG A 193 -20.15 17.18 47.70
N TYR A 194 -19.41 18.01 48.43
CA TYR A 194 -18.16 18.59 47.96
C TYR A 194 -17.13 17.49 47.62
N ASN A 195 -16.91 16.56 48.55
CA ASN A 195 -15.97 15.46 48.38
C ASN A 195 -16.38 14.49 47.26
N GLU A 196 -17.69 14.24 47.08
CA GLU A 196 -18.19 13.44 45.98
C GLU A 196 -17.89 14.12 44.62
N LYS A 197 -18.15 15.43 44.53
CA LYS A 197 -17.84 16.19 43.30
C LYS A 197 -16.35 16.31 43.03
N LEU A 198 -15.51 16.42 44.06
CA LEU A 198 -14.06 16.41 43.91
C LEU A 198 -13.55 15.07 43.34
N LYS A 199 -14.07 13.92 43.86
CA LYS A 199 -13.77 12.60 43.32
C LYS A 199 -14.27 12.43 41.88
N GLU A 200 -15.42 12.98 41.53
CA GLU A 200 -15.94 12.98 40.15
C GLU A 200 -15.00 13.73 39.21
N ARG A 201 -14.48 14.90 39.63
CA ARG A 201 -13.48 15.68 38.90
C ARG A 201 -12.17 14.89 38.68
N GLU A 202 -11.68 14.23 39.74
CA GLU A 202 -10.44 13.42 39.66
C GLU A 202 -10.56 12.21 38.72
N ARG A 203 -11.76 11.61 38.63
CA ARG A 203 -12.03 10.50 37.70
C ARG A 203 -12.09 10.93 36.24
N ASN A 204 -12.24 12.23 35.99
CA ASN A 204 -12.31 12.75 34.63
C ASN A 204 -10.92 12.74 34.01
N SER A 205 -10.64 11.76 33.15
CA SER A 205 -9.32 11.51 32.54
C SER A 205 -9.02 12.46 31.37
N ILE A 206 -9.30 13.77 31.56
CA ILE A 206 -9.13 14.82 30.52
C ILE A 206 -7.73 14.82 29.95
N GLU A 207 -6.73 14.84 30.84
CA GLU A 207 -5.31 14.89 30.43
C GLU A 207 -4.91 13.63 29.68
N CYS A 208 -5.37 12.46 30.12
CA CYS A 208 -5.14 11.21 29.43
C CYS A 208 -5.72 11.23 28.00
N ASN A 209 -6.97 11.70 27.84
CA ASN A 209 -7.60 11.83 26.54
C ASN A 209 -6.87 12.84 25.63
N ARG A 210 -6.33 13.92 26.20
CA ARG A 210 -5.52 14.91 25.50
C ARG A 210 -4.22 14.31 24.98
N ILE A 211 -3.52 13.54 25.80
CA ILE A 211 -2.26 12.87 25.42
C ILE A 211 -2.53 11.85 24.32
N GLU A 212 -3.52 11.01 24.47
CA GLU A 212 -3.88 10.00 23.46
C GLU A 212 -4.32 10.63 22.11
N ALA A 213 -5.07 11.74 22.15
CA ALA A 213 -5.44 12.48 20.95
C ALA A 213 -4.21 13.06 20.23
N ASN A 214 -3.28 13.65 20.98
CA ASN A 214 -2.02 14.18 20.46
C ASN A 214 -1.17 13.05 19.85
N GLU A 215 -1.05 11.93 20.52
CA GLU A 215 -0.29 10.78 20.02
C GLU A 215 -0.86 10.28 18.69
N CYS A 216 -2.17 10.08 18.60
CA CYS A 216 -2.84 9.69 17.36
C CYS A 216 -2.62 10.73 16.25
N TYR A 217 -2.70 12.03 16.57
CA TYR A 217 -2.45 13.12 15.62
C TYR A 217 -1.03 13.05 15.04
N PHE A 218 -0.01 12.93 15.88
CA PHE A 218 1.37 12.86 15.42
C PHE A 218 1.67 11.59 14.63
N ILE A 219 1.10 10.44 15.03
CA ILE A 219 1.24 9.18 14.27
C ILE A 219 0.64 9.33 12.87
N LEU A 220 -0.59 9.84 12.77
CA LEU A 220 -1.25 10.06 11.48
C LEU A 220 -0.48 11.06 10.63
N LYS A 221 -0.06 12.19 11.20
CA LYS A 221 0.71 13.21 10.48
C LYS A 221 2.02 12.66 9.95
N THR A 222 2.76 11.88 10.75
CA THR A 222 4.02 11.27 10.34
C THR A 222 3.83 10.22 9.24
N LYS A 223 2.82 9.36 9.39
CA LYS A 223 2.54 8.30 8.39
C LYS A 223 2.06 8.84 7.05
N LEU A 224 1.34 9.97 7.05
CA LEU A 224 0.67 10.52 5.88
C LEU A 224 1.39 11.71 5.24
N PHE A 225 2.46 12.20 5.83
CA PHE A 225 3.16 13.44 5.44
C PHE A 225 3.54 13.51 3.96
N ASN A 226 3.96 12.40 3.37
CA ASN A 226 4.40 12.33 1.98
C ASN A 226 3.33 11.80 1.01
N ILE A 227 2.09 11.68 1.46
CA ILE A 227 0.98 11.14 0.66
C ILE A 227 0.11 12.29 0.21
N THR A 228 0.16 12.61 -1.07
CA THR A 228 -0.55 13.77 -1.67
C THR A 228 -2.06 13.65 -1.52
N GLU A 229 -2.58 12.44 -1.65
CA GLU A 229 -4.01 12.11 -1.52
C GLU A 229 -4.54 12.36 -0.10
N ALA A 230 -3.65 12.41 0.90
CA ALA A 230 -4.00 12.66 2.30
C ALA A 230 -4.08 14.15 2.68
N ASN A 231 -3.66 15.07 1.81
CA ASN A 231 -3.54 16.49 2.14
C ASN A 231 -4.86 17.12 2.66
N ASP A 232 -5.98 16.83 2.02
CA ASP A 232 -7.29 17.34 2.45
C ASP A 232 -7.67 16.84 3.84
N MET A 233 -7.39 15.56 4.12
CA MET A 233 -7.64 14.93 5.42
C MET A 233 -6.72 15.52 6.50
N LEU A 234 -5.43 15.67 6.20
CA LEU A 234 -4.45 16.26 7.11
C LEU A 234 -4.79 17.71 7.44
N HIS A 235 -5.22 18.50 6.45
CA HIS A 235 -5.66 19.87 6.68
C HIS A 235 -6.86 19.93 7.64
N GLN A 236 -7.87 19.09 7.43
CA GLN A 236 -9.03 19.05 8.33
C GLN A 236 -8.66 18.57 9.73
N MET A 237 -7.72 17.61 9.83
CA MET A 237 -7.17 17.16 11.11
C MET A 237 -6.43 18.29 11.85
N ASP A 238 -5.65 19.09 11.13
CA ASP A 238 -4.95 20.24 11.70
C ASP A 238 -5.92 21.31 12.21
N VAL A 239 -7.03 21.57 11.50
CA VAL A 239 -8.10 22.47 11.94
C VAL A 239 -8.73 21.97 13.24
N LEU A 240 -9.18 20.70 13.27
CA LEU A 240 -9.74 20.08 14.46
C LEU A 240 -8.78 20.16 15.65
N HIS A 241 -7.53 19.78 15.43
CA HIS A 241 -6.52 19.74 16.46
C HIS A 241 -6.23 21.13 17.05
N LYS A 242 -6.02 22.12 16.17
CA LYS A 242 -5.75 23.49 16.57
C LYS A 242 -6.89 24.12 17.39
N GLU A 243 -8.12 23.98 16.90
CA GLU A 243 -9.28 24.55 17.58
C GLU A 243 -9.53 23.87 18.93
N MET A 244 -9.45 22.54 18.98
CA MET A 244 -9.64 21.76 20.22
C MET A 244 -8.66 22.15 21.34
N PHE A 245 -7.40 22.45 21.01
CA PHE A 245 -6.38 22.70 22.02
C PHE A 245 -6.12 24.19 22.30
N ASN A 246 -6.55 25.09 21.40
CA ASN A 246 -6.32 26.52 21.57
C ASN A 246 -7.60 27.33 21.87
N HIS A 247 -8.78 26.85 21.44
CA HIS A 247 -10.01 27.62 21.45
C HIS A 247 -11.22 26.85 22.03
N LEU A 248 -10.96 25.92 22.95
CA LEU A 248 -11.99 25.04 23.53
C LEU A 248 -13.20 25.77 24.10
N GLU A 249 -12.97 26.94 24.74
CA GLU A 249 -14.05 27.73 25.40
C GLU A 249 -15.06 28.31 24.40
N SER A 250 -14.68 28.47 23.13
CA SER A 250 -15.54 29.00 22.06
C SER A 250 -16.24 27.91 21.24
N MET A 251 -15.94 26.64 21.50
CA MET A 251 -16.49 25.54 20.74
C MET A 251 -17.88 25.14 21.21
N SER A 252 -18.71 24.70 20.26
CA SER A 252 -20.02 24.10 20.51
C SER A 252 -20.03 22.62 20.11
N ASP A 253 -20.99 21.87 20.66
CA ASP A 253 -21.24 20.48 20.28
C ASP A 253 -21.49 20.34 18.77
N ASP A 254 -22.23 21.28 18.18
CA ASP A 254 -22.53 21.29 16.75
C ASP A 254 -21.25 21.45 15.94
N TRP A 255 -20.35 22.37 16.34
CA TRP A 255 -19.08 22.57 15.67
C TRP A 255 -18.21 21.30 15.69
N LEU A 256 -18.10 20.65 16.86
CA LEU A 256 -17.34 19.40 16.98
C LEU A 256 -17.96 18.29 16.12
N GLY A 257 -19.29 18.16 16.13
CA GLY A 257 -20.02 17.18 15.33
C GLY A 257 -19.78 17.36 13.83
N GLU A 258 -19.93 18.58 13.33
CA GLU A 258 -19.76 18.91 11.91
C GLU A 258 -18.31 18.69 11.45
N ASN A 259 -17.33 19.18 12.22
CA ASN A 259 -15.91 19.04 11.83
C ASN A 259 -15.39 17.61 11.96
N SER A 260 -15.87 16.83 12.93
CA SER A 260 -15.56 15.41 13.04
C SER A 260 -16.14 14.63 11.86
N LYS A 261 -17.38 14.94 11.45
CA LYS A 261 -18.01 14.35 10.26
C LYS A 261 -17.22 14.70 9.00
N LEU A 262 -16.87 15.96 8.82
CA LEU A 262 -16.09 16.43 7.68
C LEU A 262 -14.72 15.73 7.62
N PHE A 263 -14.04 15.57 8.75
CA PHE A 263 -12.78 14.82 8.81
C PHE A 263 -12.99 13.36 8.37
N MET A 264 -14.04 12.69 8.82
CA MET A 264 -14.35 11.32 8.41
C MET A 264 -14.69 11.22 6.92
N GLU A 265 -15.40 12.20 6.35
CA GLU A 265 -15.66 12.27 4.91
C GLU A 265 -14.33 12.41 4.11
N LYS A 266 -13.41 13.27 4.57
CA LYS A 266 -12.08 13.43 3.96
C LYS A 266 -11.25 12.16 4.08
N TYR A 267 -11.32 11.46 5.21
CA TYR A 267 -10.66 10.16 5.38
C TYR A 267 -11.23 9.10 4.41
N HIS A 268 -12.54 9.01 4.26
CA HIS A 268 -13.14 8.06 3.31
C HIS A 268 -12.76 8.39 1.86
N LYS A 269 -12.73 9.67 1.49
CA LYS A 269 -12.25 10.11 0.18
C LYS A 269 -10.79 9.70 -0.03
N PHE A 270 -9.91 10.02 0.93
CA PHE A 270 -8.51 9.60 0.92
C PHE A 270 -8.38 8.09 0.71
N LYS A 271 -9.08 7.28 1.49
CA LYS A 271 -9.02 5.82 1.40
C LYS A 271 -9.34 5.34 -0.02
N ILE A 272 -10.44 5.83 -0.60
CA ILE A 272 -10.88 5.47 -1.95
C ILE A 272 -9.86 5.91 -3.02
N GLU A 273 -9.30 7.11 -2.91
CA GLU A 273 -8.32 7.63 -3.88
C GLU A 273 -6.97 6.93 -3.76
N PHE A 274 -6.54 6.63 -2.54
CA PHE A 274 -5.27 5.96 -2.25
C PHE A 274 -5.27 4.48 -2.67
N GLU A 275 -6.42 3.79 -2.57
CA GLU A 275 -6.59 2.41 -3.02
C GLU A 275 -6.77 2.31 -4.55
N LYS A 276 -7.14 3.42 -5.24
CA LYS A 276 -7.18 3.46 -6.70
C LYS A 276 -5.75 3.41 -7.24
N GLU A 277 -5.61 2.72 -8.37
CA GLU A 277 -4.34 2.65 -9.08
C GLU A 277 -3.85 4.04 -9.49
N PRO A 278 -2.53 4.32 -9.36
CA PRO A 278 -1.94 5.43 -10.08
C PRO A 278 -2.06 5.12 -11.58
N PHE A 279 -2.69 6.02 -12.30
CA PHE A 279 -2.74 6.00 -13.77
C PHE A 279 -1.35 6.05 -14.38
#